data_e37eb59dc141fbcb9ace87e075f42700
#
_entry.id   e37eb59dc141fbcb9ace87e075f42700
#
_cell.length_a   1.000
_cell.length_b   1.000
_cell.length_c   1.000
_cell.angle_alpha   90.00
_cell.angle_beta   90.00
_cell.angle_gamma   90.00
#
_symmetry.space_group_name_H-M   'P 1'
#
loop_
_entity.id
_entity.type
_entity.pdbx_description
1 polymer ?
#
loop_
_entity_poly.entity_id
_entity_poly.type
_entity_poly.pdbx_seq_one_letter_code
_entity_poly.pdbx_strand_id
1 'polypeptide(L)'
;MSDFNFGEVTREKSKLRMALCGVSGAGKTLSALYIAYGITGDWKKVALIDTEHGRGKFYADRQDLEIPTGKYMYCELEPPYSPDRYISAVKSAVSVVGEDGVVIVDSFSHAWNNEGGVLDIKSEIAKTRPGKNDYTAWDEAGKYQNNLVNTILAVNAHTIVTMRAKMAYAMELNDKGKTVPVKIGLAPVQRDDTEYEFDIAMNIGRDHIAVTSKDTTFLDGFASVITPELGKELKDWLDKGVNPERCSDCGKVIRPTDTRTVAQIVEGSQKCYGRKLCINCVSKIVRQQKQEAKANENKG
;
A
#
# COMPACT_ATOMS: atom_id res chain seq x y z
N MET A 1 -4.00 -36.27 6.00
CA MET A 1 -4.49 -35.15 6.83
C MET A 1 -4.60 -33.94 5.90
N SER A 2 -5.65 -33.15 6.01
CA SER A 2 -5.81 -31.95 5.17
C SER A 2 -4.69 -30.95 5.53
N ASP A 3 -3.96 -30.46 4.55
CA ASP A 3 -2.90 -29.46 4.73
C ASP A 3 -3.47 -28.06 5.04
N PHE A 4 -4.79 -27.90 5.06
CA PHE A 4 -5.48 -26.63 5.25
C PHE A 4 -6.45 -26.68 6.43
N ASN A 5 -6.47 -25.60 7.23
CA ASN A 5 -7.37 -25.45 8.37
C ASN A 5 -8.45 -24.40 8.04
N PHE A 6 -9.71 -24.81 8.02
CA PHE A 6 -10.87 -23.95 7.82
C PHE A 6 -11.55 -23.69 9.16
N GLY A 7 -11.92 -22.45 9.40
CA GLY A 7 -12.65 -22.02 10.59
C GLY A 7 -13.61 -20.88 10.26
N GLU A 8 -14.52 -20.56 11.16
CA GLU A 8 -15.38 -19.40 11.04
C GLU A 8 -14.55 -18.12 11.02
N VAL A 9 -14.88 -17.22 10.10
CA VAL A 9 -14.22 -15.91 9.99
C VAL A 9 -14.93 -14.87 10.84
N THR A 10 -14.17 -14.08 11.56
CA THR A 10 -14.65 -12.89 12.26
C THR A 10 -14.05 -11.65 11.58
N ARG A 11 -14.88 -10.63 11.36
CA ARG A 11 -14.40 -9.37 10.78
C ARG A 11 -13.40 -8.72 11.74
N GLU A 12 -12.21 -8.45 11.24
CA GLU A 12 -11.17 -7.72 11.95
C GLU A 12 -11.10 -6.26 11.51
N LYS A 13 -10.62 -5.38 12.39
CA LYS A 13 -10.23 -4.02 12.01
C LYS A 13 -9.12 -4.08 10.97
N SER A 14 -9.22 -3.26 9.96
CA SER A 14 -8.27 -3.23 8.85
C SER A 14 -7.67 -1.83 8.63
N LYS A 15 -6.60 -1.77 7.86
CA LYS A 15 -5.97 -0.51 7.43
C LYS A 15 -6.38 -0.23 6.00
N LEU A 16 -6.66 1.04 5.69
CA LEU A 16 -6.98 1.48 4.33
C LEU A 16 -5.84 1.18 3.37
N ARG A 17 -6.19 0.68 2.20
CA ARG A 17 -5.33 0.53 1.02
C ARG A 17 -6.02 1.18 -0.16
N MET A 18 -5.62 2.40 -0.52
CA MET A 18 -6.34 3.21 -1.49
C MET A 18 -5.44 3.73 -2.60
N ALA A 19 -5.95 3.71 -3.82
CA ALA A 19 -5.32 4.30 -4.99
C ALA A 19 -6.18 5.44 -5.55
N LEU A 20 -5.57 6.60 -5.78
CA LEU A 20 -6.19 7.76 -6.41
C LEU A 20 -5.53 8.02 -7.77
N CYS A 21 -6.25 7.79 -8.84
CA CYS A 21 -5.79 7.98 -10.21
C CYS A 21 -6.36 9.27 -10.81
N GLY A 22 -5.60 9.91 -11.69
CA GLY A 22 -6.12 11.10 -12.39
C GLY A 22 -5.02 11.84 -13.14
N VAL A 23 -5.43 12.70 -14.07
CA VAL A 23 -4.52 13.55 -14.82
C VAL A 23 -3.82 14.58 -13.91
N SER A 24 -2.79 15.23 -14.44
CA SER A 24 -2.15 16.35 -13.71
C SER A 24 -3.17 17.47 -13.48
N GLY A 25 -3.17 18.01 -12.25
CA GLY A 25 -4.12 19.06 -11.84
C GLY A 25 -5.51 18.58 -11.43
N ALA A 26 -5.79 17.26 -11.41
CA ALA A 26 -7.08 16.71 -10.96
C ALA A 26 -7.32 16.79 -9.43
N GLY A 27 -6.35 17.25 -8.64
CA GLY A 27 -6.54 17.38 -7.18
C GLY A 27 -6.15 16.14 -6.36
N LYS A 28 -5.46 15.15 -6.93
CA LYS A 28 -5.08 13.88 -6.25
C LYS A 28 -4.41 14.09 -4.90
N THR A 29 -3.40 14.95 -4.85
CA THR A 29 -2.62 15.23 -3.62
C THR A 29 -3.50 15.79 -2.52
N LEU A 30 -4.32 16.80 -2.84
CA LEU A 30 -5.22 17.42 -1.87
C LEU A 30 -6.30 16.44 -1.40
N SER A 31 -6.88 15.66 -2.32
CA SER A 31 -7.83 14.60 -2.00
C SER A 31 -7.24 13.55 -1.05
N ALA A 32 -5.99 13.11 -1.32
CA ALA A 32 -5.28 12.18 -0.43
C ALA A 32 -5.07 12.77 0.97
N LEU A 33 -4.70 14.05 1.05
CA LEU A 33 -4.53 14.78 2.32
C LEU A 33 -5.84 14.90 3.09
N TYR A 34 -6.96 15.20 2.43
CA TYR A 34 -8.27 15.26 3.08
C TYR A 34 -8.74 13.92 3.62
N ILE A 35 -8.61 12.84 2.83
CA ILE A 35 -8.90 11.49 3.33
C ILE A 35 -8.03 11.16 4.54
N ALA A 36 -6.72 11.41 4.43
CA ALA A 36 -5.77 11.12 5.49
C ALA A 36 -6.09 11.88 6.79
N TYR A 37 -6.44 13.15 6.67
CA TYR A 37 -6.89 13.94 7.82
C TYR A 37 -8.21 13.44 8.40
N GLY A 38 -9.17 13.11 7.55
CA GLY A 38 -10.44 12.53 7.99
C GLY A 38 -10.27 11.23 8.79
N ILE A 39 -9.33 10.36 8.37
CA ILE A 39 -9.00 9.12 9.08
C ILE A 39 -8.32 9.40 10.43
N THR A 40 -7.38 10.35 10.48
CA THR A 40 -6.52 10.54 11.67
C THR A 40 -7.04 11.59 12.65
N GLY A 41 -7.78 12.58 12.17
CA GLY A 41 -8.13 13.79 12.91
C GLY A 41 -6.93 14.64 13.34
N ASP A 42 -5.71 14.26 12.93
CA ASP A 42 -4.46 14.91 13.34
C ASP A 42 -3.45 14.95 12.18
N TRP A 43 -3.11 16.13 11.71
CA TRP A 43 -2.15 16.33 10.63
C TRP A 43 -0.76 15.77 10.95
N LYS A 44 -0.37 15.66 12.23
CA LYS A 44 0.91 15.06 12.64
C LYS A 44 0.97 13.56 12.41
N LYS A 45 -0.18 12.91 12.22
CA LYS A 45 -0.31 11.50 11.88
C LYS A 45 -0.43 11.25 10.36
N VAL A 46 -0.24 12.27 9.54
CA VAL A 46 -0.22 12.19 8.08
C VAL A 46 1.20 12.38 7.60
N ALA A 47 1.74 11.42 6.84
CA ALA A 47 3.04 11.52 6.18
C ALA A 47 2.88 11.51 4.66
N LEU A 48 3.45 12.50 3.99
CA LEU A 48 3.50 12.60 2.53
C LEU A 48 4.92 12.33 2.03
N ILE A 49 5.07 11.29 1.22
CA ILE A 49 6.28 11.01 0.43
C ILE A 49 6.03 11.61 -0.96
N ASP A 50 6.72 12.70 -1.25
CA ASP A 50 6.54 13.50 -2.46
C ASP A 50 7.67 13.22 -3.47
N THR A 51 7.31 12.80 -4.66
CA THR A 51 8.20 12.65 -5.82
C THR A 51 7.88 13.66 -6.92
N GLU A 52 6.96 14.58 -6.67
CA GLU A 52 6.49 15.61 -7.61
C GLU A 52 7.25 16.94 -7.44
N HIS A 53 8.55 16.86 -7.09
CA HIS A 53 9.46 18.04 -6.98
C HIS A 53 8.99 19.10 -5.97
N GLY A 54 8.62 18.68 -4.79
CA GLY A 54 8.25 19.57 -3.69
C GLY A 54 6.83 20.14 -3.80
N ARG A 55 6.01 19.72 -4.75
CA ARG A 55 4.64 20.24 -4.94
C ARG A 55 3.74 19.95 -3.75
N GLY A 56 3.99 18.86 -3.03
CA GLY A 56 3.27 18.56 -1.80
C GLY A 56 3.39 19.67 -0.75
N LYS A 57 4.50 20.42 -0.71
CA LYS A 57 4.70 21.54 0.23
C LYS A 57 3.68 22.67 0.04
N PHE A 58 3.11 22.82 -1.17
CA PHE A 58 2.13 23.87 -1.46
C PHE A 58 0.78 23.68 -0.75
N TYR A 59 0.53 22.51 -0.22
CA TYR A 59 -0.70 22.20 0.53
C TYR A 59 -0.52 22.28 2.04
N ALA A 60 0.69 22.53 2.54
CA ALA A 60 0.93 22.59 3.97
C ALA A 60 0.42 23.93 4.54
N ASP A 61 -0.36 23.86 5.64
CA ASP A 61 -0.85 25.03 6.39
C ASP A 61 -1.62 26.05 5.54
N ARG A 62 -2.42 25.59 4.58
CA ARG A 62 -3.22 26.42 3.67
C ARG A 62 -4.55 26.80 4.31
N GLN A 63 -4.63 28.04 4.80
CA GLN A 63 -5.83 28.60 5.44
C GLN A 63 -6.78 29.28 4.45
N ASP A 64 -6.35 29.48 3.22
CA ASP A 64 -7.09 30.10 2.11
C ASP A 64 -7.95 29.10 1.31
N LEU A 65 -7.83 27.80 1.60
CA LEU A 65 -8.69 26.78 1.00
C LEU A 65 -10.06 26.76 1.69
N GLU A 66 -11.10 26.36 0.95
CA GLU A 66 -12.46 26.16 1.48
C GLU A 66 -12.43 25.23 2.71
N ILE A 67 -11.63 24.16 2.64
CA ILE A 67 -11.31 23.29 3.76
C ILE A 67 -9.82 23.46 4.07
N PRO A 68 -9.46 24.11 5.17
CA PRO A 68 -8.07 24.39 5.50
C PRO A 68 -7.25 23.11 5.73
N THR A 69 -5.98 23.16 5.36
CA THR A 69 -5.02 22.11 5.69
C THR A 69 -4.10 22.54 6.82
N GLY A 70 -3.47 21.59 7.48
CA GLY A 70 -2.47 21.82 8.51
C GLY A 70 -1.08 21.36 8.12
N LYS A 71 -0.17 21.37 9.09
CA LYS A 71 1.21 20.90 8.93
C LYS A 71 1.29 19.41 9.13
N TYR A 72 1.74 18.70 8.11
CA TYR A 72 1.92 17.24 8.10
C TYR A 72 3.39 16.83 7.99
N MET A 73 3.69 15.57 8.24
CA MET A 73 5.03 15.02 8.06
C MET A 73 5.32 14.90 6.57
N TYR A 74 6.53 15.29 6.16
CA TYR A 74 6.88 15.42 4.75
C TYR A 74 8.26 14.86 4.46
N CYS A 75 8.38 14.12 3.35
CA CYS A 75 9.64 13.65 2.81
C CYS A 75 9.64 13.85 1.29
N GLU A 76 10.64 14.55 0.77
CA GLU A 76 10.89 14.63 -0.67
C GLU A 76 11.77 13.45 -1.09
N LEU A 77 11.29 12.63 -2.00
CA LEU A 77 12.02 11.51 -2.58
C LEU A 77 12.49 11.92 -3.98
N GLU A 78 13.76 12.27 -4.08
CA GLU A 78 14.42 12.60 -5.34
C GLU A 78 14.90 11.36 -6.10
N PRO A 79 15.19 11.48 -7.40
CA PRO A 79 15.77 10.38 -8.19
C PRO A 79 17.02 9.76 -7.52
N PRO A 80 17.31 8.47 -7.77
CA PRO A 80 16.55 7.54 -8.57
C PRO A 80 15.29 7.04 -7.83
N TYR A 81 14.21 6.85 -8.56
CA TYR A 81 12.90 6.42 -8.03
C TYR A 81 12.80 4.89 -7.92
N SER A 82 13.82 4.26 -7.37
CA SER A 82 13.86 2.79 -7.28
C SER A 82 12.85 2.24 -6.26
N PRO A 83 12.26 1.07 -6.52
CA PRO A 83 11.34 0.42 -5.59
C PRO A 83 11.88 0.28 -4.16
N ASP A 84 13.18 -0.02 -3.99
CA ASP A 84 13.80 -0.18 -2.68
C ASP A 84 13.84 1.13 -1.89
N ARG A 85 14.03 2.27 -2.56
CA ARG A 85 13.99 3.60 -1.92
C ARG A 85 12.56 3.95 -1.50
N TYR A 86 11.55 3.65 -2.32
CA TYR A 86 10.14 3.79 -1.90
C TYR A 86 9.82 2.92 -0.69
N ILE A 87 10.24 1.65 -0.70
CA ILE A 87 10.07 0.74 0.44
C ILE A 87 10.69 1.32 1.71
N SER A 88 11.90 1.87 1.62
CA SER A 88 12.58 2.49 2.73
C SER A 88 11.86 3.74 3.23
N ALA A 89 11.39 4.61 2.32
CA ALA A 89 10.63 5.81 2.65
C ALA A 89 9.29 5.46 3.31
N VAL A 90 8.55 4.48 2.78
CA VAL A 90 7.29 4.01 3.37
C VAL A 90 7.50 3.46 4.78
N LYS A 91 8.51 2.63 5.00
CA LYS A 91 8.82 2.09 6.34
C LYS A 91 9.20 3.20 7.33
N SER A 92 9.98 4.19 6.89
CA SER A 92 10.34 5.35 7.69
C SER A 92 9.11 6.19 8.03
N ALA A 93 8.23 6.46 7.05
CA ALA A 93 6.98 7.18 7.28
C ALA A 93 6.09 6.48 8.32
N VAL A 94 5.93 5.16 8.20
CA VAL A 94 5.16 4.35 9.18
C VAL A 94 5.75 4.47 10.59
N SER A 95 7.08 4.49 10.74
CA SER A 95 7.70 4.66 12.07
C SER A 95 7.47 6.05 12.66
N VAL A 96 7.23 7.07 11.84
CA VAL A 96 6.94 8.44 12.25
C VAL A 96 5.48 8.62 12.65
N VAL A 97 4.54 8.14 11.82
CA VAL A 97 3.11 8.39 12.04
C VAL A 97 2.42 7.32 12.90
N GLY A 98 3.05 6.17 13.09
CA GLY A 98 2.52 5.05 13.86
C GLY A 98 1.43 4.27 13.12
N GLU A 99 0.86 3.28 13.81
CA GLU A 99 -0.12 2.36 13.20
C GLU A 99 -1.48 3.00 12.88
N ASP A 100 -1.86 4.06 13.59
CA ASP A 100 -3.10 4.81 13.33
C ASP A 100 -2.89 6.00 12.39
N GLY A 101 -1.69 6.13 11.85
CA GLY A 101 -1.34 7.16 10.89
C GLY A 101 -1.65 6.76 9.45
N VAL A 102 -1.52 7.75 8.56
CA VAL A 102 -1.67 7.57 7.12
C VAL A 102 -0.38 7.94 6.40
N VAL A 103 0.09 7.05 5.53
CA VAL A 103 1.21 7.30 4.62
C VAL A 103 0.66 7.52 3.22
N ILE A 104 0.96 8.67 2.64
CA ILE A 104 0.62 9.04 1.26
C ILE A 104 1.89 8.93 0.40
N VAL A 105 1.79 8.24 -0.74
CA VAL A 105 2.86 8.15 -1.75
C VAL A 105 2.42 8.92 -3.00
N ASP A 106 3.00 10.08 -3.24
CA ASP A 106 2.65 10.97 -4.35
C ASP A 106 3.91 11.34 -5.17
N SER A 107 4.15 10.72 -6.31
CA SER A 107 3.33 9.81 -7.10
C SER A 107 3.93 8.40 -7.15
N PHE A 108 3.09 7.39 -7.05
CA PHE A 108 3.48 6.00 -7.22
C PHE A 108 3.89 5.66 -8.66
N SER A 109 3.45 6.47 -9.63
CA SER A 109 3.81 6.31 -11.04
C SER A 109 5.30 6.47 -11.33
N HIS A 110 6.02 7.25 -10.51
CA HIS A 110 7.46 7.45 -10.72
C HIS A 110 8.28 6.20 -10.41
N ALA A 111 7.84 5.36 -9.46
CA ALA A 111 8.46 4.06 -9.21
C ALA A 111 8.37 3.11 -10.42
N TRP A 112 7.45 3.37 -11.34
CA TRP A 112 7.24 2.58 -12.55
C TRP A 112 8.09 3.07 -13.72
N ASN A 113 7.91 4.33 -14.15
CA ASN A 113 8.36 4.81 -15.44
C ASN A 113 9.37 5.96 -15.41
N ASN A 114 9.88 6.35 -14.23
CA ASN A 114 10.91 7.38 -14.13
C ASN A 114 12.30 6.75 -13.83
N GLU A 115 13.31 7.61 -13.77
CA GLU A 115 14.71 7.26 -13.53
C GLU A 115 14.87 6.33 -12.33
N GLY A 116 15.47 5.15 -12.55
CA GLY A 116 15.63 4.11 -11.56
C GLY A 116 14.36 3.32 -11.25
N GLY A 117 13.24 3.63 -11.88
CA GLY A 117 11.98 2.89 -11.74
C GLY A 117 12.04 1.50 -12.40
N VAL A 118 10.95 0.75 -12.27
CA VAL A 118 10.90 -0.65 -12.73
C VAL A 118 11.19 -0.80 -14.23
N LEU A 119 10.74 0.15 -15.08
CA LEU A 119 11.04 0.10 -16.51
C LEU A 119 12.51 0.33 -16.82
N ASP A 120 13.19 1.20 -16.07
CA ASP A 120 14.63 1.39 -16.18
C ASP A 120 15.39 0.14 -15.72
N ILE A 121 15.03 -0.43 -14.58
CA ILE A 121 15.61 -1.69 -14.07
C ILE A 121 15.46 -2.79 -15.12
N LYS A 122 14.27 -2.94 -15.72
CA LYS A 122 14.03 -3.90 -16.79
C LYS A 122 14.96 -3.67 -17.98
N SER A 123 15.09 -2.42 -18.43
CA SER A 123 15.95 -2.05 -19.54
C SER A 123 17.42 -2.36 -19.27
N GLU A 124 17.91 -2.08 -18.06
CA GLU A 124 19.27 -2.38 -17.65
C GLU A 124 19.54 -3.89 -17.61
N ILE A 125 18.61 -4.69 -17.07
CA ILE A 125 18.71 -6.16 -17.06
C ILE A 125 18.80 -6.69 -18.49
N ALA A 126 17.94 -6.21 -19.40
CA ALA A 126 17.93 -6.64 -20.79
C ALA A 126 19.24 -6.33 -21.54
N LYS A 127 19.87 -5.18 -21.22
CA LYS A 127 21.12 -4.74 -21.88
C LYS A 127 22.38 -5.38 -21.30
N THR A 128 22.43 -5.58 -19.99
CA THR A 128 23.69 -5.87 -19.28
C THR A 128 23.86 -7.35 -18.92
N ARG A 129 22.77 -8.12 -18.81
CA ARG A 129 22.85 -9.52 -18.38
C ARG A 129 22.88 -10.49 -19.55
N PRO A 130 23.90 -11.37 -19.65
CA PRO A 130 23.98 -12.38 -20.70
C PRO A 130 22.73 -13.28 -20.73
N GLY A 131 22.20 -13.56 -21.92
CA GLY A 131 21.03 -14.40 -22.13
C GLY A 131 19.69 -13.76 -21.78
N LYS A 132 19.67 -12.51 -21.30
CA LYS A 132 18.45 -11.73 -21.10
C LYS A 132 18.11 -10.92 -22.34
N ASN A 133 16.82 -10.76 -22.55
CA ASN A 133 16.24 -9.89 -23.55
C ASN A 133 15.09 -9.10 -22.93
N ASP A 134 14.43 -8.29 -23.72
CA ASP A 134 13.36 -7.42 -23.25
C ASP A 134 12.20 -8.18 -22.61
N TYR A 135 11.90 -9.38 -23.07
CA TYR A 135 10.84 -10.24 -22.54
C TYR A 135 11.27 -10.93 -21.23
N THR A 136 12.43 -11.61 -21.22
CA THR A 136 12.90 -12.35 -20.03
C THR A 136 13.36 -11.46 -18.89
N ALA A 137 13.65 -10.17 -19.15
CA ALA A 137 13.99 -9.20 -18.12
C ALA A 137 12.80 -8.91 -17.18
N TRP A 138 11.56 -9.12 -17.65
CA TRP A 138 10.36 -8.95 -16.84
C TRP A 138 10.27 -9.90 -15.64
N ASP A 139 10.79 -11.11 -15.76
CA ASP A 139 10.79 -12.09 -14.65
C ASP A 139 11.52 -11.56 -13.41
N GLU A 140 12.53 -10.73 -13.64
CA GLU A 140 13.34 -10.14 -12.57
C GLU A 140 12.81 -8.76 -12.17
N ALA A 141 12.57 -7.88 -13.13
CA ALA A 141 12.05 -6.53 -12.86
C ALA A 141 10.67 -6.58 -12.16
N GLY A 142 9.83 -7.54 -12.51
CA GLY A 142 8.55 -7.76 -11.87
C GLY A 142 8.64 -8.07 -10.37
N LYS A 143 9.75 -8.64 -9.90
CA LYS A 143 9.96 -8.89 -8.46
C LYS A 143 10.12 -7.60 -7.67
N TYR A 144 10.77 -6.59 -8.24
CA TYR A 144 10.89 -5.27 -7.61
C TYR A 144 9.53 -4.60 -7.46
N GLN A 145 8.70 -4.64 -8.53
CA GLN A 145 7.33 -4.12 -8.49
C GLN A 145 6.49 -4.85 -7.44
N ASN A 146 6.48 -6.16 -7.47
CA ASN A 146 5.71 -6.97 -6.53
C ASN A 146 6.13 -6.73 -5.08
N ASN A 147 7.44 -6.60 -4.81
CA ASN A 147 7.95 -6.30 -3.47
C ASN A 147 7.51 -4.93 -2.97
N LEU A 148 7.51 -3.92 -3.84
CA LEU A 148 7.02 -2.58 -3.51
C LEU A 148 5.52 -2.58 -3.20
N VAL A 149 4.70 -3.14 -4.09
CA VAL A 149 3.24 -3.25 -3.89
C VAL A 149 2.94 -4.01 -2.60
N ASN A 150 3.52 -5.19 -2.42
CA ASN A 150 3.34 -6.00 -1.21
C ASN A 150 3.75 -5.26 0.07
N THR A 151 4.81 -4.44 0.01
CA THR A 151 5.21 -3.63 1.17
C THR A 151 4.15 -2.59 1.49
N ILE A 152 3.65 -1.85 0.51
CA ILE A 152 2.59 -0.84 0.71
C ILE A 152 1.32 -1.48 1.29
N LEU A 153 0.95 -2.66 0.81
CA LEU A 153 -0.23 -3.40 1.28
C LEU A 153 -0.04 -4.01 2.68
N ALA A 154 1.20 -4.35 3.07
CA ALA A 154 1.48 -5.07 4.32
C ALA A 154 1.85 -4.19 5.50
N VAL A 155 2.19 -2.91 5.33
CA VAL A 155 2.58 -2.04 6.44
C VAL A 155 1.43 -1.82 7.42
N ASN A 156 1.78 -1.65 8.70
CA ASN A 156 0.80 -1.45 9.77
C ASN A 156 0.45 0.03 9.96
N ALA A 157 0.01 0.69 8.89
CA ALA A 157 -0.56 2.03 8.86
C ALA A 157 -1.53 2.10 7.67
N HIS A 158 -2.40 3.09 7.60
CA HIS A 158 -3.20 3.34 6.40
C HIS A 158 -2.31 3.82 5.27
N THR A 159 -2.58 3.42 4.03
CA THR A 159 -1.80 3.85 2.86
C THR A 159 -2.70 4.38 1.75
N ILE A 160 -2.30 5.50 1.17
CA ILE A 160 -2.92 6.09 -0.01
C ILE A 160 -1.82 6.31 -1.04
N VAL A 161 -1.99 5.82 -2.25
CA VAL A 161 -1.07 6.10 -3.35
C VAL A 161 -1.77 6.97 -4.39
N THR A 162 -1.06 7.91 -4.97
CA THR A 162 -1.56 8.63 -6.14
C THR A 162 -0.90 8.10 -7.40
N MET A 163 -1.65 7.99 -8.47
CA MET A 163 -1.15 7.58 -9.78
C MET A 163 -1.53 8.61 -10.83
N ARG A 164 -0.59 8.94 -11.69
CA ARG A 164 -0.88 9.71 -12.89
C ARG A 164 -1.70 8.87 -13.84
N ALA A 165 -2.66 9.47 -14.51
CA ALA A 165 -3.44 8.81 -15.54
C ALA A 165 -3.09 9.35 -16.92
N LYS A 166 -3.14 8.47 -17.91
CA LYS A 166 -3.03 8.78 -19.35
C LYS A 166 -4.30 8.32 -20.04
N MET A 167 -4.58 8.92 -21.22
CA MET A 167 -5.67 8.45 -22.08
C MET A 167 -5.36 7.04 -22.56
N ALA A 168 -6.30 6.13 -22.31
CA ALA A 168 -6.27 4.77 -22.83
C ALA A 168 -7.03 4.66 -24.15
N TYR A 169 -6.52 3.83 -25.06
CA TYR A 169 -7.11 3.57 -26.36
C TYR A 169 -7.28 2.07 -26.55
N ALA A 170 -8.46 1.65 -26.98
CA ALA A 170 -8.67 0.33 -27.55
C ALA A 170 -8.53 0.39 -29.08
N MET A 171 -8.10 -0.71 -29.68
CA MET A 171 -8.07 -0.88 -31.12
C MET A 171 -9.37 -1.56 -31.57
N GLU A 172 -10.24 -0.81 -32.23
CA GLU A 172 -11.55 -1.30 -32.69
C GLU A 172 -11.64 -1.28 -34.21
N LEU A 173 -12.46 -2.17 -34.79
CA LEU A 173 -12.76 -2.15 -36.22
C LEU A 173 -13.80 -1.07 -36.50
N ASN A 174 -13.50 -0.14 -37.42
CA ASN A 174 -14.47 0.81 -37.89
C ASN A 174 -15.41 0.17 -38.97
N ASP A 175 -16.44 0.89 -39.38
CA ASP A 175 -17.41 0.45 -40.40
C ASP A 175 -16.79 0.05 -41.75
N LYS A 176 -15.54 0.40 -41.99
CA LYS A 176 -14.77 0.04 -43.20
C LYS A 176 -13.81 -1.13 -42.99
N GLY A 177 -13.94 -1.86 -41.83
CA GLY A 177 -13.09 -2.98 -41.48
C GLY A 177 -11.63 -2.62 -41.20
N LYS A 178 -11.31 -1.34 -40.94
CA LYS A 178 -9.96 -0.91 -40.53
C LYS A 178 -9.89 -0.78 -39.02
N THR A 179 -8.82 -1.28 -38.43
CA THR A 179 -8.51 -1.11 -37.01
C THR A 179 -8.12 0.35 -36.76
N VAL A 180 -8.83 1.01 -35.85
CA VAL A 180 -8.63 2.40 -35.44
C VAL A 180 -8.55 2.51 -33.92
N PRO A 181 -7.74 3.43 -33.37
CA PRO A 181 -7.69 3.66 -31.93
C PRO A 181 -8.94 4.45 -31.48
N VAL A 182 -9.68 3.86 -30.54
CA VAL A 182 -10.84 4.50 -29.88
C VAL A 182 -10.49 4.80 -28.44
N LYS A 183 -10.83 6.00 -27.97
CA LYS A 183 -10.61 6.39 -26.56
C LYS A 183 -11.54 5.59 -25.65
N ILE A 184 -10.98 4.84 -24.69
CA ILE A 184 -11.74 4.02 -23.74
C ILE A 184 -11.76 4.59 -22.33
N GLY A 185 -11.05 5.69 -22.07
CA GLY A 185 -11.01 6.33 -20.76
C GLY A 185 -9.61 6.68 -20.30
N LEU A 186 -9.43 6.76 -19.00
CA LEU A 186 -8.14 7.00 -18.33
C LEU A 186 -7.61 5.69 -17.78
N ALA A 187 -6.32 5.43 -17.99
CA ALA A 187 -5.61 4.33 -17.36
C ALA A 187 -4.46 4.87 -16.50
N PRO A 188 -4.15 4.27 -15.36
CA PRO A 188 -3.03 4.68 -14.54
C PRO A 188 -1.69 4.48 -15.28
N VAL A 189 -0.74 5.38 -15.02
CA VAL A 189 0.65 5.22 -15.45
C VAL A 189 1.35 4.35 -14.42
N GLN A 190 1.12 3.06 -14.55
CA GLN A 190 1.66 2.00 -13.69
C GLN A 190 1.62 0.69 -14.48
N ARG A 191 2.11 -0.42 -13.90
CA ARG A 191 1.84 -1.76 -14.41
C ARG A 191 0.34 -1.98 -14.49
N ASP A 192 -0.12 -2.58 -15.58
CA ASP A 192 -1.53 -2.88 -15.76
C ASP A 192 -2.09 -3.63 -14.54
N ASP A 193 -3.32 -3.35 -14.20
CA ASP A 193 -4.07 -3.94 -13.08
C ASP A 193 -3.54 -3.63 -11.67
N THR A 194 -2.52 -2.76 -11.52
CA THR A 194 -1.96 -2.42 -10.19
C THR A 194 -3.00 -1.78 -9.27
N GLU A 195 -3.95 -1.01 -9.79
CA GLU A 195 -5.03 -0.41 -9.00
C GLU A 195 -5.95 -1.46 -8.35
N TYR A 196 -6.05 -2.65 -8.93
CA TYR A 196 -6.85 -3.75 -8.38
C TYR A 196 -6.21 -4.46 -7.19
N GLU A 197 -4.95 -4.17 -6.88
CA GLU A 197 -4.31 -4.64 -5.65
C GLU A 197 -4.77 -3.87 -4.40
N PHE A 198 -5.33 -2.67 -4.58
CA PHE A 198 -5.83 -1.84 -3.49
C PHE A 198 -7.29 -2.18 -3.16
N ASP A 199 -7.73 -1.90 -1.92
CA ASP A 199 -9.11 -2.13 -1.49
C ASP A 199 -10.08 -1.18 -2.19
N ILE A 200 -9.64 0.06 -2.41
CA ILE A 200 -10.39 1.13 -3.07
C ILE A 200 -9.51 1.76 -4.14
N ALA A 201 -10.04 1.90 -5.35
CA ALA A 201 -9.46 2.71 -6.40
C ALA A 201 -10.48 3.74 -6.90
N MET A 202 -10.03 4.98 -7.07
CA MET A 202 -10.85 6.09 -7.58
C MET A 202 -10.16 6.81 -8.72
N ASN A 203 -10.93 7.21 -9.72
CA ASN A 203 -10.50 8.09 -10.79
C ASN A 203 -10.99 9.51 -10.52
N ILE A 204 -10.08 10.49 -10.50
CA ILE A 204 -10.41 11.89 -10.27
C ILE A 204 -10.33 12.65 -11.58
N GLY A 205 -11.44 13.27 -11.95
CA GLY A 205 -11.57 14.11 -13.15
C GLY A 205 -10.94 15.49 -12.97
N ARG A 206 -10.91 16.28 -14.05
CA ARG A 206 -10.45 17.69 -14.00
C ARG A 206 -11.43 18.62 -13.25
N ASP A 207 -12.64 18.18 -13.11
CA ASP A 207 -13.71 18.79 -12.31
C ASP A 207 -13.58 18.47 -10.81
N HIS A 208 -12.52 17.75 -10.43
CA HIS A 208 -12.23 17.28 -9.08
C HIS A 208 -13.22 16.24 -8.54
N ILE A 209 -14.13 15.74 -9.37
CA ILE A 209 -15.03 14.66 -8.98
C ILE A 209 -14.24 13.34 -9.01
N ALA A 210 -14.25 12.67 -7.87
CA ALA A 210 -13.72 11.31 -7.74
C ALA A 210 -14.84 10.31 -7.97
N VAL A 211 -14.57 9.34 -8.85
CA VAL A 211 -15.48 8.23 -9.15
C VAL A 211 -14.79 6.94 -8.78
N THR A 212 -15.48 6.08 -8.02
CA THR A 212 -14.95 4.77 -7.64
C THR A 212 -14.87 3.86 -8.86
N SER A 213 -13.70 3.27 -9.08
CA SER A 213 -13.46 2.25 -10.13
C SER A 213 -13.32 0.85 -9.54
N LYS A 214 -12.93 0.74 -8.27
CA LYS A 214 -12.93 -0.49 -7.48
C LYS A 214 -13.29 -0.18 -6.04
N ASP A 215 -14.12 -1.02 -5.43
CA ASP A 215 -14.47 -0.93 -4.02
C ASP A 215 -14.65 -2.31 -3.39
N THR A 216 -14.17 -2.46 -2.17
CA THR A 216 -14.41 -3.61 -1.30
C THR A 216 -15.09 -3.19 0.00
N THR A 217 -15.58 -1.94 0.08
CA THR A 217 -16.12 -1.34 1.31
C THR A 217 -17.59 -1.00 1.19
N PHE A 218 -17.92 0.26 0.95
CA PHE A 218 -19.28 0.79 0.82
C PHE A 218 -19.38 1.93 -0.21
N LEU A 219 -18.31 2.12 -0.98
CA LEU A 219 -18.15 3.25 -1.91
C LEU A 219 -18.51 2.89 -3.36
N ASP A 220 -19.18 1.75 -3.57
CA ASP A 220 -19.66 1.42 -4.91
C ASP A 220 -20.62 2.51 -5.41
N GLY A 221 -20.37 3.01 -6.62
CA GLY A 221 -21.15 4.11 -7.20
C GLY A 221 -20.87 5.51 -6.63
N PHE A 222 -19.85 5.67 -5.76
CA PHE A 222 -19.47 7.00 -5.28
C PHE A 222 -19.00 7.89 -6.43
N ALA A 223 -19.53 9.12 -6.50
CA ALA A 223 -19.14 10.15 -7.46
C ALA A 223 -19.31 11.53 -6.82
N SER A 224 -18.23 12.07 -6.23
CA SER A 224 -18.26 13.39 -5.57
C SER A 224 -16.86 13.96 -5.41
N VAL A 225 -16.78 15.22 -5.01
CA VAL A 225 -15.53 15.84 -4.55
C VAL A 225 -15.15 15.24 -3.19
N ILE A 226 -13.88 14.91 -3.02
CA ILE A 226 -13.36 14.31 -1.78
C ILE A 226 -13.19 15.39 -0.71
N THR A 227 -13.74 15.12 0.47
CA THR A 227 -13.61 15.93 1.67
C THR A 227 -13.11 15.09 2.85
N PRO A 228 -12.72 15.69 3.99
CA PRO A 228 -12.34 14.93 5.19
C PRO A 228 -13.45 14.02 5.74
N GLU A 229 -14.72 14.32 5.46
CA GLU A 229 -15.86 13.52 5.88
C GLU A 229 -15.79 12.11 5.32
N LEU A 230 -15.39 11.94 4.05
CA LEU A 230 -15.15 10.63 3.46
C LEU A 230 -14.09 9.84 4.23
N GLY A 231 -13.02 10.53 4.69
CA GLY A 231 -11.99 9.89 5.52
C GLY A 231 -12.52 9.40 6.86
N LYS A 232 -13.44 10.14 7.51
CA LYS A 232 -14.09 9.73 8.76
C LYS A 232 -14.99 8.52 8.54
N GLU A 233 -15.81 8.53 7.50
CA GLU A 233 -16.70 7.40 7.15
C GLU A 233 -15.90 6.13 6.86
N LEU A 234 -14.78 6.26 6.14
CA LEU A 234 -13.84 5.16 5.89
C LEU A 234 -13.25 4.65 7.21
N LYS A 235 -12.83 5.54 8.12
CA LYS A 235 -12.29 5.16 9.42
C LYS A 235 -13.32 4.37 10.23
N ASP A 236 -14.55 4.87 10.30
CA ASP A 236 -15.65 4.20 11.00
C ASP A 236 -15.93 2.82 10.41
N TRP A 237 -15.87 2.67 9.08
CA TRP A 237 -16.08 1.39 8.43
C TRP A 237 -14.93 0.41 8.70
N LEU A 238 -13.67 0.88 8.62
CA LEU A 238 -12.47 0.08 8.85
C LEU A 238 -12.37 -0.39 10.32
N ASP A 239 -12.90 0.39 11.25
CA ASP A 239 -12.92 0.07 12.68
C ASP A 239 -14.07 -0.89 13.09
N LYS A 240 -14.99 -1.19 12.18
CA LYS A 240 -16.01 -2.22 12.42
C LYS A 240 -15.35 -3.59 12.47
N GLY A 241 -15.23 -4.18 13.65
CA GLY A 241 -14.64 -5.49 13.82
C GLY A 241 -13.84 -5.59 15.11
N VAL A 242 -13.35 -6.78 15.40
CA VAL A 242 -12.49 -7.03 16.56
C VAL A 242 -11.06 -6.59 16.25
N ASN A 243 -10.31 -6.21 17.28
CA ASN A 243 -8.89 -5.95 17.10
C ASN A 243 -8.17 -7.25 16.74
N PRO A 244 -7.34 -7.28 15.69
CA PRO A 244 -6.57 -8.48 15.37
C PRO A 244 -5.60 -8.80 16.51
N GLU A 245 -5.45 -10.10 16.83
CA GLU A 245 -4.50 -10.56 17.82
C GLU A 245 -3.07 -10.30 17.37
N ARG A 246 -2.26 -9.65 18.23
CA ARG A 246 -0.87 -9.26 17.92
C ARG A 246 0.13 -9.98 18.79
N CYS A 247 1.27 -10.28 18.20
CA CYS A 247 2.42 -10.88 18.89
C CYS A 247 3.05 -9.87 19.84
N SER A 248 3.20 -10.24 21.11
CA SER A 248 3.81 -9.38 22.15
C SER A 248 5.29 -9.06 21.87
N ASP A 249 6.01 -9.93 21.16
CA ASP A 249 7.45 -9.74 20.90
C ASP A 249 7.76 -8.93 19.65
N CYS A 250 6.99 -9.10 18.56
CA CYS A 250 7.28 -8.45 17.29
C CYS A 250 6.18 -7.51 16.78
N GLY A 251 5.06 -7.36 17.52
CA GLY A 251 3.93 -6.48 17.17
C GLY A 251 3.11 -6.93 15.95
N LYS A 252 3.54 -7.93 15.20
CA LYS A 252 2.84 -8.40 14.01
C LYS A 252 1.53 -9.09 14.36
N VAL A 253 0.52 -8.95 13.48
CA VAL A 253 -0.73 -9.70 13.58
C VAL A 253 -0.43 -11.20 13.55
N ILE A 254 -1.02 -11.93 14.48
CA ILE A 254 -0.92 -13.38 14.55
C ILE A 254 -1.85 -13.94 13.47
N ARG A 255 -1.28 -14.70 12.54
CA ARG A 255 -2.01 -15.34 11.44
C ARG A 255 -2.21 -16.81 11.73
N PRO A 256 -3.32 -17.41 11.25
CA PRO A 256 -3.47 -18.87 11.33
C PRO A 256 -2.38 -19.58 10.53
N THR A 257 -2.16 -20.84 10.82
CA THR A 257 -1.32 -21.75 10.02
C THR A 257 -2.21 -22.85 9.44
N ASP A 258 -1.65 -23.67 8.57
CA ASP A 258 -2.36 -24.80 7.96
C ASP A 258 -2.96 -25.76 9.01
N THR A 259 -2.42 -25.76 10.24
CA THR A 259 -2.80 -26.68 11.31
C THR A 259 -3.38 -26.04 12.56
N ARG A 260 -3.35 -24.70 12.69
CA ARG A 260 -3.78 -23.99 13.91
C ARG A 260 -4.50 -22.70 13.59
N THR A 261 -5.63 -22.46 14.27
CA THR A 261 -6.33 -21.17 14.27
C THR A 261 -5.56 -20.13 15.08
N VAL A 262 -5.90 -18.85 14.90
CA VAL A 262 -5.33 -17.75 15.70
C VAL A 262 -5.56 -17.98 17.19
N ALA A 263 -6.76 -18.37 17.57
CA ALA A 263 -7.12 -18.67 18.97
C ALA A 263 -6.21 -19.76 19.57
N GLN A 264 -6.00 -20.85 18.83
CA GLN A 264 -5.12 -21.95 19.27
C GLN A 264 -3.65 -21.52 19.39
N ILE A 265 -3.16 -20.64 18.50
CA ILE A 265 -1.80 -20.11 18.58
C ILE A 265 -1.64 -19.21 19.79
N VAL A 266 -2.61 -18.33 20.05
CA VAL A 266 -2.62 -17.40 21.18
C VAL A 266 -2.68 -18.18 22.49
N GLU A 267 -3.64 -19.10 22.62
CA GLU A 267 -3.81 -19.93 23.84
C GLU A 267 -2.55 -20.77 24.11
N GLY A 268 -2.04 -21.47 23.10
CA GLY A 268 -0.83 -22.27 23.21
C GLY A 268 0.39 -21.46 23.62
N SER A 269 0.58 -20.27 23.03
CA SER A 269 1.71 -19.39 23.38
C SER A 269 1.56 -18.76 24.76
N GLN A 270 0.35 -18.37 25.16
CA GLN A 270 0.09 -17.90 26.53
C GLN A 270 0.35 -18.97 27.57
N LYS A 271 -0.07 -20.21 27.32
CA LYS A 271 0.15 -21.34 28.23
C LYS A 271 1.64 -21.67 28.38
N CYS A 272 2.41 -21.65 27.29
CA CYS A 272 3.82 -22.04 27.31
C CYS A 272 4.78 -20.91 27.69
N TYR A 273 4.46 -19.66 27.36
CA TYR A 273 5.38 -18.52 27.46
C TYR A 273 4.80 -17.34 28.24
N GLY A 274 3.57 -17.43 28.74
CA GLY A 274 2.91 -16.38 29.51
C GLY A 274 2.48 -15.15 28.69
N ARG A 275 2.62 -15.20 27.38
CA ARG A 275 2.31 -14.07 26.47
C ARG A 275 1.89 -14.54 25.07
N LYS A 276 1.19 -13.67 24.33
CA LYS A 276 0.73 -13.93 22.96
C LYS A 276 1.89 -13.87 21.99
N LEU A 277 2.22 -14.97 21.31
CA LEU A 277 3.33 -15.03 20.36
C LEU A 277 2.89 -15.59 19.02
N CYS A 278 3.41 -15.02 17.93
CA CYS A 278 3.26 -15.61 16.61
C CYS A 278 4.21 -16.83 16.47
N ILE A 279 3.92 -17.72 15.53
CA ILE A 279 4.70 -18.95 15.29
C ILE A 279 6.19 -18.64 15.03
N ASN A 280 6.50 -17.55 14.33
CA ASN A 280 7.88 -17.16 14.07
C ASN A 280 8.65 -16.79 15.34
N CYS A 281 8.01 -16.09 16.29
CA CYS A 281 8.64 -15.76 17.57
C CYS A 281 8.78 -16.99 18.44
N VAL A 282 7.77 -17.86 18.50
CA VAL A 282 7.86 -19.17 19.17
C VAL A 282 9.03 -19.99 18.59
N SER A 283 9.15 -20.08 17.28
CA SER A 283 10.24 -20.81 16.62
C SER A 283 11.62 -20.26 16.95
N LYS A 284 11.76 -18.94 17.12
CA LYS A 284 13.03 -18.31 17.55
C LYS A 284 13.38 -18.71 18.98
N ILE A 285 12.41 -18.63 19.89
CA ILE A 285 12.62 -19.01 21.31
C ILE A 285 13.05 -20.50 21.41
N VAL A 286 12.33 -21.39 20.72
CA VAL A 286 12.66 -22.82 20.72
C VAL A 286 14.05 -23.09 20.15
N ARG A 287 14.46 -22.36 19.11
CA ARG A 287 15.84 -22.50 18.56
C ARG A 287 16.90 -22.02 19.56
N GLN A 288 16.68 -20.92 20.25
CA GLN A 288 17.58 -20.41 21.26
C GLN A 288 17.72 -21.39 22.43
N GLN A 289 16.62 -21.89 22.96
CA GLN A 289 16.63 -22.88 24.03
C GLN A 289 17.39 -24.16 23.66
N LYS A 290 17.21 -24.64 22.41
CA LYS A 290 17.97 -25.82 21.92
C LYS A 290 19.47 -25.54 21.78
N GLN A 291 19.87 -24.32 21.41
CA GLN A 291 21.29 -23.94 21.34
C GLN A 291 21.93 -23.85 22.74
N GLU A 292 21.23 -23.25 23.69
CA GLU A 292 21.67 -23.15 25.08
C GLU A 292 21.81 -24.54 25.74
N ALA A 293 20.85 -25.44 25.52
CA ALA A 293 20.92 -26.81 26.01
C ALA A 293 22.15 -27.55 25.47
N LYS A 294 22.42 -27.45 24.16
CA LYS A 294 23.62 -28.07 23.55
C LYS A 294 24.93 -27.44 24.04
N ALA A 295 24.94 -26.12 24.33
CA ALA A 295 26.13 -25.46 24.85
C ALA A 295 26.43 -25.88 26.29
N ASN A 296 25.42 -26.22 27.07
CA ASN A 296 25.57 -26.70 28.43
C ASN A 296 25.99 -28.19 28.48
N GLU A 297 25.49 -29.01 27.57
CA GLU A 297 25.92 -30.43 27.43
C GLU A 297 27.43 -30.55 27.02
N ASN A 298 27.97 -29.59 26.27
CA ASN A 298 29.36 -29.58 25.86
C ASN A 298 30.35 -28.98 26.93
N LYS A 299 29.81 -28.49 28.07
CA LYS A 299 30.60 -27.92 29.15
C LYS A 299 30.67 -28.82 30.41
N GLY A 300 29.97 -29.92 30.42
CA GLY A 300 30.00 -30.96 31.47
C GLY A 300 30.78 -32.18 30.96
#